data_a68d08d2d3851ae8641f5c8ff72e26d7
#
_entry.id   a68d08d2d3851ae8641f5c8ff72e26d7
#
_cell.length_a   1.000
_cell.length_b   1.000
_cell.length_c   1.000
_cell.angle_alpha   90.00
_cell.angle_beta   90.00
_cell.angle_gamma   90.00
#
_symmetry.space_group_name_H-M   'P 1'
#
loop_
_entity.id
_entity.type
_entity.pdbx_description
1 polymer ?
#
loop_
_entity_poly.entity_id
_entity_poly.type
_entity_poly.pdbx_seq_one_letter_code
_entity_poly.pdbx_strand_id
1 'polypeptide(L)'
;MKYISIDGDDVGRKITSYYLSNDCNGLEEISSSIRASTKAISVKLQEHGFDIIFCAADGVAASTKKDIDMKSIFSEIRKISPDGVTFSAGSGSSIRESYIALISAKSNGKNCLHEYSTLDDYSKDSQIVQDR
;
A
#
# COMPACT_ATOMS: atom_id res chain seq x y z
N MET A 1 -2.96 -10.03 -17.29
CA MET A 1 -3.61 -9.24 -16.23
C MET A 1 -2.62 -8.98 -15.09
N LYS A 2 -2.50 -7.74 -14.67
CA LYS A 2 -1.66 -7.35 -13.52
C LYS A 2 -2.55 -6.83 -12.41
N TYR A 3 -2.18 -7.13 -11.18
CA TYR A 3 -2.91 -6.74 -9.97
C TYR A 3 -1.99 -5.97 -9.04
N ILE A 4 -2.55 -4.98 -8.35
CA ILE A 4 -1.84 -4.23 -7.30
C ILE A 4 -2.73 -4.17 -6.07
N SER A 5 -2.15 -4.40 -4.91
CA SER A 5 -2.79 -4.22 -3.61
C SER A 5 -2.00 -3.18 -2.82
N ILE A 6 -2.68 -2.19 -2.29
CA ILE A 6 -2.08 -1.04 -1.60
C ILE A 6 -2.75 -0.91 -0.25
N ASP A 7 -1.97 -0.62 0.79
CA ASP A 7 -2.50 -0.49 2.14
C ASP A 7 -1.66 0.49 2.94
N GLY A 8 -2.32 1.27 3.79
CA GLY A 8 -1.65 2.25 4.64
C GLY A 8 -0.82 1.60 5.74
N ASP A 9 0.34 2.16 6.01
CA ASP A 9 1.27 1.64 7.03
C ASP A 9 0.94 2.21 8.40
N ASP A 10 0.77 1.34 9.39
CA ASP A 10 0.57 1.70 10.80
C ASP A 10 -0.66 2.56 11.08
N VAL A 11 -1.65 2.56 10.20
CA VAL A 11 -2.89 3.35 10.37
C VAL A 11 -3.65 2.91 11.61
N GLY A 12 -3.81 1.60 11.82
CA GLY A 12 -4.45 1.06 13.01
C GLY A 12 -3.76 1.46 14.30
N ARG A 13 -2.42 1.47 14.29
CA ARG A 13 -1.61 1.89 15.45
C ARG A 13 -1.85 3.37 15.77
N LYS A 14 -1.89 4.22 14.76
CA LYS A 14 -2.17 5.65 14.94
C LYS A 14 -3.57 5.88 15.51
N ILE A 15 -4.57 5.18 14.97
CA ILE A 15 -5.95 5.24 15.45
C ILE A 15 -6.00 4.84 16.93
N THR A 16 -5.37 3.73 17.30
CA THR A 16 -5.30 3.27 18.69
C THR A 16 -4.65 4.33 19.60
N SER A 17 -3.58 4.95 19.15
CA SER A 17 -2.87 6.01 19.87
C SER A 17 -3.80 7.18 20.18
N TYR A 18 -4.61 7.63 19.22
CA TYR A 18 -5.56 8.71 19.42
C TYR A 18 -6.67 8.33 20.41
N TYR A 19 -7.16 7.08 20.36
CA TYR A 19 -8.10 6.59 21.35
C TYR A 19 -7.53 6.63 22.76
N LEU A 20 -6.32 6.09 22.92
CA LEU A 20 -5.69 5.99 24.22
C LEU A 20 -5.26 7.33 24.81
N SER A 21 -5.01 8.34 23.98
CA SER A 21 -4.70 9.69 24.43
C SER A 21 -5.92 10.61 24.50
N ASN A 22 -7.12 10.04 24.29
CA ASN A 22 -8.38 10.80 24.30
C ASN A 22 -8.38 11.95 23.31
N ASP A 23 -7.81 11.71 22.12
CA ASP A 23 -7.61 12.75 21.09
C ASP A 23 -8.66 12.60 19.97
N CYS A 24 -9.83 13.21 20.17
CA CYS A 24 -10.91 13.18 19.18
C CYS A 24 -10.53 13.90 17.88
N ASN A 25 -9.79 15.00 17.99
CA ASN A 25 -9.35 15.77 16.81
C ASN A 25 -8.40 14.93 15.95
N GLY A 26 -7.46 14.22 16.59
CA GLY A 26 -6.56 13.31 15.88
C GLY A 26 -7.30 12.20 15.16
N LEU A 27 -8.33 11.62 15.79
CA LEU A 27 -9.17 10.60 15.15
C LEU A 27 -9.89 11.15 13.92
N GLU A 28 -10.48 12.32 14.02
CA GLU A 28 -11.17 12.96 12.91
C GLU A 28 -10.20 13.27 11.75
N GLU A 29 -9.04 13.80 12.07
CA GLU A 29 -8.01 14.13 11.07
C GLU A 29 -7.51 12.89 10.34
N ILE A 30 -7.16 11.81 11.05
CA ILE A 30 -6.66 10.59 10.42
C ILE A 30 -7.74 9.94 9.56
N SER A 31 -8.98 9.95 10.02
CA SER A 31 -10.11 9.40 9.25
C SER A 31 -10.31 10.14 7.93
N SER A 32 -10.34 11.47 7.97
CA SER A 32 -10.50 12.30 6.77
C SER A 32 -9.31 12.18 5.83
N SER A 33 -8.10 12.17 6.36
CA SER A 33 -6.86 12.08 5.61
C SER A 33 -6.75 10.75 4.86
N ILE A 34 -7.04 9.65 5.53
CA ILE A 34 -6.99 8.30 4.91
C ILE A 34 -8.07 8.18 3.83
N ARG A 35 -9.28 8.65 4.10
CA ARG A 35 -10.37 8.60 3.12
C ARG A 35 -10.01 9.40 1.86
N ALA A 36 -9.46 10.60 2.02
CA ALA A 36 -9.04 11.43 0.91
C ALA A 36 -7.89 10.77 0.12
N SER A 37 -6.94 10.18 0.83
CA SER A 37 -5.77 9.55 0.21
C SER A 37 -6.14 8.30 -0.60
N THR A 38 -6.96 7.41 -0.05
CA THR A 38 -7.39 6.21 -0.77
C THR A 38 -8.23 6.55 -1.99
N LYS A 39 -9.09 7.58 -1.89
CA LYS A 39 -9.83 8.06 -3.04
C LYS A 39 -8.91 8.61 -4.13
N ALA A 40 -7.92 9.41 -3.75
CA ALA A 40 -6.95 9.98 -4.68
C ALA A 40 -6.10 8.87 -5.34
N ILE A 41 -5.70 7.85 -4.59
CA ILE A 41 -5.00 6.67 -5.12
C ILE A 41 -5.87 5.97 -6.16
N SER A 42 -7.15 5.74 -5.85
CA SER A 42 -8.08 5.09 -6.78
C SER A 42 -8.24 5.88 -8.08
N VAL A 43 -8.38 7.19 -8.00
CA VAL A 43 -8.47 8.06 -9.17
C VAL A 43 -7.19 7.99 -10.00
N LYS A 44 -6.04 8.03 -9.35
CA LYS A 44 -4.74 7.93 -10.03
C LYS A 44 -4.59 6.61 -10.77
N LEU A 45 -4.97 5.50 -10.14
CA LEU A 45 -4.96 4.19 -10.77
C LEU A 45 -5.89 4.14 -11.98
N GLN A 46 -7.09 4.69 -11.87
CA GLN A 46 -8.04 4.75 -12.98
C GLN A 46 -7.49 5.56 -14.16
N GLU A 47 -6.81 6.66 -13.89
CA GLU A 47 -6.16 7.48 -14.93
C GLU A 47 -5.12 6.66 -15.71
N HIS A 48 -4.47 5.70 -15.07
CA HIS A 48 -3.49 4.82 -15.69
C HIS A 48 -4.10 3.55 -16.28
N GLY A 49 -5.42 3.45 -16.32
CA GLY A 49 -6.11 2.32 -16.95
C GLY A 49 -6.35 1.12 -16.05
N PHE A 50 -6.33 1.32 -14.75
CA PHE A 50 -6.71 0.27 -13.80
C PHE A 50 -8.22 0.27 -13.57
N ASP A 51 -8.76 -0.93 -13.32
CA ASP A 51 -10.10 -1.13 -12.78
C ASP A 51 -9.99 -1.33 -11.29
N ILE A 52 -10.75 -0.57 -10.51
CA ILE A 52 -10.73 -0.68 -9.06
C ILE A 52 -11.59 -1.87 -8.64
N ILE A 53 -10.99 -2.81 -7.91
CA ILE A 53 -11.66 -4.00 -7.38
C ILE A 53 -12.18 -3.73 -5.98
N PHE A 54 -11.40 -3.01 -5.17
CA PHE A 54 -11.68 -2.76 -3.76
C PHE A 54 -11.10 -1.41 -3.37
N CYS A 55 -11.88 -0.61 -2.65
CA CYS A 55 -11.41 0.64 -2.05
C CYS A 55 -12.19 0.85 -0.76
N ALA A 56 -11.57 0.55 0.37
CA ALA A 56 -12.21 0.71 1.68
C ALA A 56 -11.14 0.86 2.75
N ALA A 57 -11.49 1.56 3.83
CA ALA A 57 -10.57 1.86 4.92
C ALA A 57 -9.28 2.49 4.37
N ASP A 58 -8.13 1.88 4.63
CA ASP A 58 -6.83 2.35 4.15
C ASP A 58 -6.29 1.51 2.98
N GLY A 59 -7.13 0.71 2.33
CA GLY A 59 -6.73 -0.22 1.30
C GLY A 59 -7.35 0.03 -0.08
N VAL A 60 -6.58 -0.25 -1.13
CA VAL A 60 -7.03 -0.21 -2.52
C VAL A 60 -6.47 -1.42 -3.24
N ALA A 61 -7.33 -2.12 -3.98
CA ALA A 61 -6.90 -3.21 -4.87
C ALA A 61 -7.44 -2.94 -6.28
N ALA A 62 -6.61 -3.17 -7.28
CA ALA A 62 -6.94 -2.85 -8.66
C ALA A 62 -6.27 -3.81 -9.63
N SER A 63 -6.80 -3.87 -10.85
CA SER A 63 -6.24 -4.69 -11.92
C SER A 63 -6.14 -3.92 -13.22
N THR A 64 -5.22 -4.34 -14.08
CA THR A 64 -5.09 -3.77 -15.42
C THR A 64 -4.65 -4.84 -16.42
N LYS A 65 -5.09 -4.70 -17.65
CA LYS A 65 -4.61 -5.51 -18.77
C LYS A 65 -3.38 -4.87 -19.44
N LYS A 66 -3.08 -3.62 -19.10
CA LYS A 66 -1.97 -2.88 -19.69
C LYS A 66 -0.64 -3.34 -19.13
N ASP A 67 0.40 -3.25 -19.94
CA ASP A 67 1.76 -3.48 -19.48
C ASP A 67 2.28 -2.18 -18.87
N ILE A 68 2.16 -2.06 -17.56
CA ILE A 68 2.50 -0.84 -16.81
C ILE A 68 3.66 -1.14 -15.86
N ASP A 69 4.58 -0.21 -15.76
CA ASP A 69 5.65 -0.27 -14.75
C ASP A 69 5.07 0.06 -13.37
N MET A 70 4.97 -0.93 -12.52
CA MET A 70 4.41 -0.77 -11.18
C MET A 70 5.26 0.15 -10.30
N LYS A 71 6.55 0.24 -10.53
CA LYS A 71 7.43 1.17 -9.80
C LYS A 71 7.05 2.62 -10.06
N SER A 72 6.75 2.95 -11.32
CA SER A 72 6.30 4.29 -11.70
C SER A 72 4.95 4.63 -11.04
N ILE A 73 4.04 3.67 -11.03
CA ILE A 73 2.73 3.83 -10.38
C ILE A 73 2.92 4.07 -8.89
N PHE A 74 3.75 3.27 -8.22
CA PHE A 74 3.99 3.42 -6.79
C PHE A 74 4.65 4.76 -6.45
N SER A 75 5.53 5.25 -7.29
CA SER A 75 6.15 6.58 -7.12
C SER A 75 5.10 7.68 -7.09
N GLU A 76 4.08 7.61 -7.95
CA GLU A 76 2.97 8.57 -7.95
C GLU A 76 2.08 8.42 -6.70
N ILE A 77 1.86 7.19 -6.24
CA ILE A 77 1.10 6.93 -5.02
C ILE A 77 1.80 7.56 -3.80
N ARG A 78 3.11 7.45 -3.74
CA ARG A 78 3.90 8.06 -2.66
C ARG A 78 3.70 9.58 -2.56
N LYS A 79 3.52 10.25 -3.69
CA LYS A 79 3.29 11.70 -3.72
C LYS A 79 1.92 12.09 -3.18
N ILE A 80 0.95 11.17 -3.20
CA ILE A 80 -0.40 11.38 -2.70
C ILE A 80 -0.47 11.23 -1.19
N SER A 81 0.44 10.44 -0.60
CA SER A 81 0.42 10.11 0.83
C SER A 81 0.46 11.37 1.69
N PRO A 82 -0.41 11.47 2.71
CA PRO A 82 -0.40 12.60 3.62
C PRO A 82 0.82 12.55 4.55
N ASP A 83 1.12 13.68 5.18
CA ASP A 83 2.22 13.75 6.14
C ASP A 83 2.02 12.74 7.27
N GLY A 84 3.08 12.00 7.57
CA GLY A 84 3.09 11.04 8.67
C GLY A 84 2.41 9.71 8.36
N VAL A 85 1.91 9.50 7.15
CA VAL A 85 1.34 8.22 6.71
C VAL A 85 2.03 7.79 5.42
N THR A 86 2.51 6.55 5.39
CA THR A 86 3.04 5.94 4.18
C THR A 86 2.13 4.81 3.73
N PHE A 87 2.32 4.35 2.50
CA PHE A 87 1.62 3.19 1.96
C PHE A 87 2.63 2.16 1.50
N SER A 88 2.26 0.90 1.64
CA SER A 88 2.98 -0.22 1.04
C SER A 88 2.13 -0.82 -0.06
N ALA A 89 2.76 -1.45 -1.02
CA ALA A 89 2.07 -2.06 -2.15
C ALA A 89 2.68 -3.41 -2.53
N GLY A 90 1.85 -4.25 -3.11
CA GLY A 90 2.28 -5.50 -3.71
C GLY A 90 1.67 -5.65 -5.09
N SER A 91 2.41 -6.26 -6.01
CA SER A 91 1.91 -6.53 -7.37
C SER A 91 2.13 -7.99 -7.74
N GLY A 92 1.29 -8.50 -8.63
CA GLY A 92 1.37 -9.88 -9.09
C GLY A 92 0.43 -10.15 -10.25
N SER A 93 0.39 -11.40 -10.69
CA SER A 93 -0.45 -11.85 -11.80
C SER A 93 -1.85 -12.30 -11.35
N SER A 94 -2.13 -12.23 -10.05
CA SER A 94 -3.42 -12.52 -9.45
C SER A 94 -3.60 -11.64 -8.23
N ILE A 95 -4.85 -11.52 -7.76
CA ILE A 95 -5.12 -10.75 -6.53
C ILE A 95 -4.42 -11.39 -5.32
N ARG A 96 -4.37 -12.72 -5.27
CA ARG A 96 -3.65 -13.44 -4.22
C ARG A 96 -2.16 -13.10 -4.21
N GLU A 97 -1.52 -13.12 -5.38
CA GLU A 97 -0.09 -12.78 -5.50
C GLU A 97 0.19 -11.35 -5.08
N SER A 98 -0.67 -10.40 -5.47
CA SER A 98 -0.51 -9.00 -5.09
C SER A 98 -0.61 -8.83 -3.56
N TYR A 99 -1.48 -9.59 -2.91
CA TYR A 99 -1.63 -9.55 -1.46
C TYR A 99 -0.42 -10.14 -0.73
N ILE A 100 0.09 -11.26 -1.20
CA ILE A 100 1.31 -11.87 -0.65
C ILE A 100 2.49 -10.91 -0.78
N ALA A 101 2.64 -10.26 -1.93
CA ALA A 101 3.68 -9.27 -2.15
C ALA A 101 3.50 -8.04 -1.22
N LEU A 102 2.26 -7.62 -0.96
CA LEU A 102 1.97 -6.54 -0.01
C LEU A 102 2.42 -6.92 1.41
N ILE A 103 2.10 -8.13 1.86
CA ILE A 103 2.54 -8.63 3.17
C ILE A 103 4.08 -8.61 3.24
N SER A 104 4.74 -9.04 2.17
CA SER A 104 6.20 -9.02 2.08
C SER A 104 6.75 -7.59 2.22
N ALA A 105 6.15 -6.62 1.53
CA ALA A 105 6.54 -5.21 1.64
C ALA A 105 6.38 -4.70 3.07
N LYS A 106 5.27 -5.02 3.72
CA LYS A 106 5.01 -4.63 5.12
C LYS A 106 5.97 -5.28 6.10
N SER A 107 6.47 -6.47 5.80
CA SER A 107 7.42 -7.20 6.64
C SER A 107 8.87 -6.75 6.42
N ASN A 108 9.14 -6.00 5.37
CA ASN A 108 10.49 -5.60 4.97
C ASN A 108 10.65 -4.08 4.89
N GLY A 109 10.20 -3.39 5.94
CA GLY A 109 10.46 -1.96 6.12
C GLY A 109 9.30 -1.04 5.81
N LYS A 110 8.23 -1.53 5.18
CA LYS A 110 7.06 -0.72 4.80
C LYS A 110 7.43 0.38 3.80
N ASN A 111 6.48 1.23 3.43
CA ASN A 111 6.69 2.35 2.50
C ASN A 111 7.43 1.92 1.23
N CYS A 112 7.04 0.79 0.68
CA CYS A 112 7.69 0.21 -0.49
C CYS A 112 6.72 -0.65 -1.30
N LEU A 113 7.12 -0.94 -2.52
CA LEU A 113 6.45 -1.88 -3.41
C LEU A 113 7.27 -3.15 -3.51
N HIS A 114 6.64 -4.29 -3.30
CA HIS A 114 7.22 -5.59 -3.65
C HIS A 114 6.45 -6.18 -4.83
N GLU A 115 7.16 -6.83 -5.73
CA GLU A 115 6.57 -7.54 -6.87
C GLU A 115 6.69 -9.04 -6.62
N TYR A 116 5.59 -9.77 -6.78
CA TYR A 116 5.54 -11.20 -6.46
C TYR A 116 6.62 -11.99 -7.19
N SER A 117 6.90 -11.66 -8.45
CA SER A 117 7.89 -12.34 -9.27
C SER A 117 9.33 -12.23 -8.72
N THR A 118 9.60 -11.29 -7.82
CA THR A 118 10.93 -11.04 -7.25
C THR A 118 11.02 -11.30 -5.75
N LEU A 119 10.03 -12.01 -5.16
CA LEU A 119 9.99 -12.21 -3.71
C LEU A 119 11.18 -12.99 -3.16
N ASP A 120 11.75 -13.90 -3.93
CA ASP A 120 12.94 -14.65 -3.52
C ASP A 120 14.13 -13.72 -3.25
N ASP A 121 14.25 -12.62 -4.01
CA ASP A 121 15.31 -11.63 -3.81
C ASP A 121 15.14 -10.93 -2.47
N TYR A 122 13.90 -10.54 -2.12
CA TYR A 122 13.61 -9.92 -0.82
C TYR A 122 13.83 -10.87 0.33
N SER A 123 13.48 -12.15 0.17
CA SER A 123 13.69 -13.18 1.19
C SER A 123 15.17 -13.39 1.49
N LYS A 124 16.02 -13.37 0.47
CA LYS A 124 17.48 -13.49 0.63
C LYS A 124 18.05 -12.34 1.44
N ASP A 125 17.62 -11.12 1.15
CA ASP A 125 18.05 -9.92 1.89
C ASP A 125 17.62 -10.01 3.35
N SER A 126 16.40 -10.45 3.62
CA SER A 126 15.88 -10.64 4.98
C SER A 126 16.67 -11.69 5.75
N GLN A 127 17.04 -12.81 5.10
CA GLN A 127 17.86 -13.86 5.72
C GLN A 127 19.25 -13.36 6.08
N ILE A 128 19.89 -12.58 5.24
CA ILE A 128 21.19 -11.99 5.50
C ILE A 128 21.15 -11.11 6.75
N VAL A 129 20.09 -10.33 6.92
CA VAL A 129 19.89 -9.47 8.09
C VAL A 129 19.65 -10.31 9.35
N GLN A 130 18.92 -11.42 9.26
CA GLN A 130 18.60 -12.28 10.40
C GLN A 130 19.81 -13.08 10.88
N ASP A 131 20.72 -13.42 10.01
CA ASP A 131 21.94 -14.21 10.33
C ASP A 131 23.02 -13.37 11.01
N ARG A 132 22.78 -12.09 11.22
CA ARG A 132 23.67 -11.18 11.95
C ARG A 132 23.26 -11.05 13.42
#